data_5302916278ecdf9299bc0db813129bfd
#
_entry.id   5302916278ecdf9299bc0db813129bfd
#
_cell.length_a   1.000
_cell.length_b   1.000
_cell.length_c   1.000
_cell.angle_alpha   90.00
_cell.angle_beta   90.00
_cell.angle_gamma   90.00
#
_symmetry.space_group_name_H-M   'P 1'
#
loop_
_entity.id
_entity.type
_entity.pdbx_description
1 polymer ?
#
loop_
_entity_poly.entity_id
_entity_poly.type
_entity_poly.pdbx_seq_one_letter_code
_entity_poly.pdbx_strand_id
1 'polypeptide(L)'
;MIELKHITKIFHTQKGDISACQDVNLTIQDGEIFGVIGYSGAGKSTLVRIINQLEKQTSGEVIIDGEDISQLSGERLRKKRTKIGMIFQHFNLLWSRTVQKNIELSLEIAGVDKQTRQQKAKQLIELVGLTGRENAYPSELSGGQKQRVGIARA
;
A
#
# COMPACT_ATOMS: atom_id res chain seq x y z
N MET A 1 -11.24 8.24 -8.07
CA MET A 1 -12.12 8.54 -6.90
C MET A 1 -12.23 7.32 -6.00
N ILE A 2 -12.22 7.50 -4.66
CA ILE A 2 -12.40 6.44 -3.65
C ILE A 2 -13.62 6.77 -2.80
N GLU A 3 -14.55 5.83 -2.64
CA GLU A 3 -15.71 5.96 -1.75
C GLU A 3 -15.73 4.80 -0.75
N LEU A 4 -15.93 5.12 0.51
CA LEU A 4 -16.22 4.18 1.58
C LEU A 4 -17.67 4.38 2.01
N LYS A 5 -18.47 3.32 2.02
CA LYS A 5 -19.88 3.38 2.39
C LYS A 5 -20.12 2.42 3.55
N HIS A 6 -20.51 2.99 4.70
CA HIS A 6 -20.88 2.26 5.92
C HIS A 6 -19.81 1.25 6.37
N ILE A 7 -18.50 1.61 6.23
CA ILE A 7 -17.40 0.72 6.58
C ILE A 7 -17.37 0.49 8.08
N THR A 8 -17.56 -0.76 8.46
CA THR A 8 -17.39 -1.23 9.84
C THR A 8 -16.35 -2.36 9.85
N LYS A 9 -15.45 -2.33 10.82
CA LYS A 9 -14.50 -3.41 11.09
C LYS A 9 -14.45 -3.76 12.56
N ILE A 10 -14.83 -5.00 12.85
CA ILE A 10 -14.76 -5.59 14.20
C ILE A 10 -13.76 -6.75 14.15
N PHE A 11 -12.82 -6.77 15.05
CA PHE A 11 -11.93 -7.88 15.30
C PHE A 11 -12.46 -8.71 16.46
N HIS A 12 -12.78 -9.97 16.22
CA HIS A 12 -13.17 -10.91 17.26
C HIS A 12 -11.92 -11.48 17.93
N THR A 13 -11.75 -11.25 19.23
CA THR A 13 -10.62 -11.75 20.00
C THR A 13 -11.10 -12.60 21.17
N GLN A 14 -10.20 -13.40 21.76
CA GLN A 14 -10.52 -14.18 22.97
C GLN A 14 -10.93 -13.30 24.17
N LYS A 15 -10.59 -12.00 24.16
CA LYS A 15 -10.91 -11.03 25.21
C LYS A 15 -12.14 -10.19 24.90
N GLY A 16 -12.84 -10.49 23.81
CA GLY A 16 -14.01 -9.75 23.32
C GLY A 16 -13.78 -9.07 21.97
N ASP A 17 -14.79 -8.38 21.50
CA ASP A 17 -14.81 -7.70 20.24
C ASP A 17 -14.14 -6.33 20.32
N ILE A 18 -13.28 -6.02 19.34
CA ILE A 18 -12.62 -4.72 19.20
C ILE A 18 -13.12 -4.07 17.93
N SER A 19 -13.87 -2.97 18.05
CA SER A 19 -14.28 -2.16 16.91
C SER A 19 -13.13 -1.25 16.48
N ALA A 20 -12.58 -1.47 15.28
CA ALA A 20 -11.52 -0.65 14.72
C ALA A 20 -12.04 0.47 13.82
N CYS A 21 -13.17 0.25 13.14
CA CYS A 21 -13.89 1.25 12.35
C CYS A 21 -15.37 1.04 12.57
N GLN A 22 -16.16 2.10 12.69
CA GLN A 22 -17.59 2.02 12.90
C GLN A 22 -18.30 3.02 12.00
N ASP A 23 -19.09 2.49 11.06
CA ASP A 23 -19.94 3.26 10.12
C ASP A 23 -19.20 4.42 9.42
N VAL A 24 -17.99 4.15 8.93
CA VAL A 24 -17.17 5.18 8.25
C VAL A 24 -17.71 5.41 6.85
N ASN A 25 -18.10 6.65 6.58
CA ASN A 25 -18.53 7.15 5.29
C ASN A 25 -17.56 8.23 4.84
N LEU A 26 -16.97 8.08 3.65
CA LEU A 26 -15.88 8.94 3.18
C LEU A 26 -15.80 8.92 1.65
N THR A 27 -15.57 10.08 1.06
CA THR A 27 -15.26 10.20 -0.37
C THR A 27 -13.97 10.98 -0.55
N ILE A 28 -13.04 10.44 -1.33
CA ILE A 28 -11.77 11.07 -1.71
C ILE A 28 -11.80 11.27 -3.22
N GLN A 29 -11.66 12.52 -3.65
CA GLN A 29 -11.71 12.89 -5.07
C GLN A 29 -10.39 12.57 -5.78
N ASP A 30 -10.42 12.52 -7.11
CA ASP A 30 -9.20 12.35 -7.90
C ASP A 30 -8.28 13.57 -7.71
N GLY A 31 -6.98 13.32 -7.54
CA GLY A 31 -5.97 14.33 -7.29
C GLY A 31 -5.96 14.92 -5.88
N GLU A 32 -6.85 14.47 -5.00
CA GLU A 32 -6.91 14.95 -3.63
C GLU A 32 -5.81 14.31 -2.75
N ILE A 33 -5.23 15.11 -1.85
CA ILE A 33 -4.40 14.64 -0.74
C ILE A 33 -5.27 14.62 0.51
N PHE A 34 -5.64 13.42 0.94
CA PHE A 34 -6.51 13.22 2.09
C PHE A 34 -5.73 12.72 3.32
N GLY A 35 -5.86 13.42 4.44
CA GLY A 35 -5.18 13.09 5.69
C GLY A 35 -6.09 12.37 6.69
N VAL A 36 -5.64 11.22 7.22
CA VAL A 36 -6.31 10.50 8.30
C VAL A 36 -5.53 10.69 9.59
N ILE A 37 -6.09 11.42 10.55
CA ILE A 37 -5.47 11.74 11.84
C ILE A 37 -6.21 11.05 13.00
N GLY A 38 -5.54 10.88 14.12
CA GLY A 38 -6.11 10.27 15.33
C GLY A 38 -5.03 9.64 16.22
N TYR A 39 -5.39 9.27 17.44
CA TYR A 39 -4.48 8.62 18.39
C TYR A 39 -3.98 7.25 17.91
N SER A 40 -2.90 6.74 18.55
CA SER A 40 -2.47 5.35 18.34
C SER A 40 -3.62 4.40 18.70
N GLY A 41 -3.86 3.39 17.87
CA GLY A 41 -4.97 2.46 18.06
C GLY A 41 -6.34 2.93 17.53
N ALA A 42 -6.46 4.16 17.00
CA ALA A 42 -7.74 4.70 16.50
C ALA A 42 -8.22 4.09 15.15
N GLY A 43 -7.65 2.98 14.70
CA GLY A 43 -8.11 2.30 13.48
C GLY A 43 -7.56 2.84 12.15
N LYS A 44 -6.72 3.89 12.14
CA LYS A 44 -6.20 4.53 10.91
C LYS A 44 -5.57 3.53 9.93
N SER A 45 -4.63 2.71 10.41
CA SER A 45 -3.95 1.71 9.59
C SER A 45 -4.89 0.61 9.12
N THR A 46 -5.92 0.29 9.90
CA THR A 46 -6.99 -0.65 9.53
C THR A 46 -7.80 -0.07 8.39
N LEU A 47 -8.21 1.21 8.47
CA LEU A 47 -8.96 1.87 7.41
C LEU A 47 -8.16 1.92 6.11
N VAL A 48 -6.89 2.31 6.14
CA VAL A 48 -6.00 2.30 4.95
C VAL A 48 -5.87 0.89 4.35
N ARG A 49 -5.77 -0.16 5.18
CA ARG A 49 -5.73 -1.55 4.71
C ARG A 49 -7.06 -2.04 4.14
N ILE A 50 -8.18 -1.52 4.61
CA ILE A 50 -9.50 -1.81 4.04
C ILE A 50 -9.63 -1.19 2.65
N ILE A 51 -9.16 0.05 2.43
CA ILE A 51 -9.22 0.71 1.13
C ILE A 51 -8.56 -0.13 0.03
N ASN A 52 -7.44 -0.79 0.31
CA ASN A 52 -6.77 -1.67 -0.67
C ASN A 52 -7.09 -3.16 -0.48
N GLN A 53 -8.10 -3.49 0.34
CA GLN A 53 -8.55 -4.85 0.64
C GLN A 53 -7.45 -5.78 1.21
N LEU A 54 -6.37 -5.23 1.81
CA LEU A 54 -5.41 -6.01 2.60
C LEU A 54 -6.03 -6.47 3.92
N GLU A 55 -7.01 -5.73 4.41
CA GLU A 55 -7.88 -6.11 5.52
C GLU A 55 -9.34 -6.08 5.02
N LYS A 56 -10.08 -7.14 5.25
CA LYS A 56 -11.49 -7.20 4.86
C LYS A 56 -12.36 -6.54 5.92
N GLN A 57 -13.24 -5.64 5.54
CA GLN A 57 -14.24 -5.03 6.40
C GLN A 57 -15.24 -6.09 6.91
N THR A 58 -15.87 -5.83 8.03
CA THR A 58 -16.99 -6.65 8.55
C THR A 58 -18.27 -6.36 7.78
N SER A 59 -18.52 -5.08 7.46
CA SER A 59 -19.62 -4.63 6.61
C SER A 59 -19.26 -3.34 5.88
N GLY A 60 -20.07 -2.98 4.89
CA GLY A 60 -19.89 -1.80 4.05
C GLY A 60 -19.19 -2.10 2.72
N GLU A 61 -19.03 -1.07 1.90
CA GLU A 61 -18.52 -1.16 0.53
C GLU A 61 -17.31 -0.25 0.33
N VAL A 62 -16.35 -0.73 -0.44
CA VAL A 62 -15.18 0.05 -0.91
C VAL A 62 -15.27 0.19 -2.41
N ILE A 63 -15.51 1.39 -2.87
CA ILE A 63 -15.67 1.69 -4.30
C ILE A 63 -14.45 2.48 -4.76
N ILE A 64 -13.75 2.00 -5.78
CA ILE A 64 -12.61 2.67 -6.41
C ILE A 64 -12.88 2.81 -7.91
N ASP A 65 -12.90 4.05 -8.38
CA ASP A 65 -13.20 4.40 -9.78
C ASP A 65 -14.55 3.81 -10.26
N GLY A 66 -15.57 3.89 -9.40
CA GLY A 66 -16.92 3.40 -9.68
C GLY A 66 -17.10 1.87 -9.57
N GLU A 67 -16.05 1.11 -9.22
CA GLU A 67 -16.12 -0.34 -9.05
C GLU A 67 -16.05 -0.71 -7.55
N ASP A 68 -17.04 -1.47 -7.06
CA ASP A 68 -16.98 -2.04 -5.72
C ASP A 68 -15.93 -3.16 -5.67
N ILE A 69 -14.82 -2.89 -4.99
CA ILE A 69 -13.72 -3.84 -4.84
C ILE A 69 -13.88 -4.76 -3.61
N SER A 70 -14.83 -4.49 -2.73
CA SER A 70 -15.06 -5.26 -1.50
C SER A 70 -15.54 -6.69 -1.79
N GLN A 71 -16.14 -6.91 -2.94
CA GLN A 71 -16.60 -8.22 -3.41
C GLN A 71 -15.59 -8.94 -4.31
N LEU A 72 -14.48 -8.27 -4.67
CA LEU A 72 -13.47 -8.88 -5.51
C LEU A 72 -12.61 -9.88 -4.72
N SER A 73 -12.21 -10.96 -5.40
CA SER A 73 -11.30 -11.97 -4.86
C SER A 73 -10.36 -12.50 -5.94
N GLY A 74 -9.37 -13.28 -5.53
CA GLY A 74 -8.46 -13.97 -6.45
C GLY A 74 -7.73 -13.04 -7.42
N GLU A 75 -7.76 -13.39 -8.71
CA GLU A 75 -7.04 -12.67 -9.76
C GLU A 75 -7.61 -11.27 -10.02
N ARG A 76 -8.93 -11.08 -9.94
CA ARG A 76 -9.56 -9.77 -10.15
C ARG A 76 -9.10 -8.76 -9.11
N LEU A 77 -9.07 -9.13 -7.84
CA LEU A 77 -8.57 -8.29 -6.77
C LEU A 77 -7.07 -8.01 -6.91
N ARG A 78 -6.28 -9.03 -7.30
CA ARG A 78 -4.85 -8.86 -7.56
C ARG A 78 -4.59 -7.83 -8.66
N LYS A 79 -5.32 -7.93 -9.78
CA LYS A 79 -5.23 -6.98 -10.89
C LYS A 79 -5.63 -5.56 -10.47
N LYS A 80 -6.65 -5.40 -9.61
CA LYS A 80 -7.03 -4.06 -9.10
C LYS A 80 -5.93 -3.48 -8.22
N ARG A 81 -5.32 -4.30 -7.35
CA ARG A 81 -4.22 -3.87 -6.47
C ARG A 81 -2.95 -3.42 -7.20
N THR A 82 -2.69 -3.87 -8.43
CA THR A 82 -1.53 -3.36 -9.21
C THR A 82 -1.63 -1.87 -9.55
N LYS A 83 -2.83 -1.28 -9.42
CA LYS A 83 -3.08 0.15 -9.62
C LYS A 83 -3.06 0.95 -8.32
N ILE A 84 -2.86 0.31 -7.18
CA ILE A 84 -2.90 0.93 -5.85
C ILE A 84 -1.52 0.78 -5.22
N GLY A 85 -0.72 1.85 -5.22
CA GLY A 85 0.54 1.86 -4.50
C GLY A 85 0.31 1.92 -2.99
N MET A 86 1.12 1.19 -2.21
CA MET A 86 1.08 1.25 -0.75
C MET A 86 2.46 1.42 -0.15
N ILE A 87 2.63 2.47 0.64
CA ILE A 87 3.82 2.71 1.44
C ILE A 87 3.56 2.17 2.84
N PHE A 88 4.36 1.17 3.26
CA PHE A 88 4.20 0.51 4.55
C PHE A 88 4.98 1.22 5.66
N GLN A 89 4.43 1.25 6.87
CA GLN A 89 5.05 1.82 8.05
C GLN A 89 6.40 1.15 8.41
N HIS A 90 6.53 -0.16 8.20
CA HIS A 90 7.72 -0.97 8.48
C HIS A 90 8.50 -1.33 7.20
N PHE A 91 8.48 -0.46 6.19
CA PHE A 91 9.19 -0.58 4.91
C PHE A 91 8.82 -1.82 4.08
N ASN A 92 8.66 -2.99 4.66
CA ASN A 92 8.36 -4.29 4.03
C ASN A 92 9.27 -4.58 2.82
N LEU A 93 10.56 -4.26 2.94
CA LEU A 93 11.56 -4.55 1.93
C LEU A 93 11.90 -6.05 1.93
N LEU A 94 12.16 -6.59 0.76
CA LEU A 94 12.70 -7.94 0.62
C LEU A 94 14.20 -7.90 0.96
N TRP A 95 14.57 -8.49 2.09
CA TRP A 95 15.93 -8.47 2.63
C TRP A 95 16.96 -9.15 1.74
N SER A 96 16.53 -10.14 0.93
CA SER A 96 17.34 -10.86 -0.05
C SER A 96 17.51 -10.13 -1.39
N ARG A 97 16.90 -8.96 -1.55
CA ARG A 97 16.95 -8.17 -2.78
C ARG A 97 17.64 -6.82 -2.53
N THR A 98 18.41 -6.37 -3.52
CA THR A 98 19.04 -5.04 -3.51
C THR A 98 17.98 -3.92 -3.59
N VAL A 99 18.38 -2.68 -3.39
CA VAL A 99 17.55 -1.48 -3.59
C VAL A 99 16.86 -1.51 -4.94
N GLN A 100 17.64 -1.65 -6.02
CA GLN A 100 17.08 -1.70 -7.37
C GLN A 100 16.05 -2.82 -7.52
N LYS A 101 16.37 -4.03 -7.03
CA LYS A 101 15.46 -5.18 -7.12
C LYS A 101 14.20 -5.04 -6.26
N ASN A 102 14.26 -4.33 -5.14
CA ASN A 102 13.09 -3.99 -4.36
C ASN A 102 12.16 -3.03 -5.12
N ILE A 103 12.73 -2.03 -5.80
CA ILE A 103 11.96 -1.05 -6.58
C ILE A 103 11.38 -1.70 -7.86
N GLU A 104 12.15 -2.56 -8.53
CA GLU A 104 11.66 -3.31 -9.69
C GLU A 104 10.48 -4.25 -9.38
N LEU A 105 10.25 -4.61 -8.12
CA LEU A 105 9.31 -5.67 -7.72
C LEU A 105 7.86 -5.40 -8.17
N SER A 106 7.36 -4.18 -7.97
CA SER A 106 6.00 -3.82 -8.36
C SER A 106 5.80 -3.91 -9.88
N LEU A 107 6.80 -3.45 -10.64
CA LEU A 107 6.82 -3.54 -12.10
C LEU A 107 6.98 -4.98 -12.59
N GLU A 108 7.73 -5.81 -11.86
CA GLU A 108 7.89 -7.25 -12.14
C GLU A 108 6.54 -7.97 -11.99
N ILE A 109 5.81 -7.69 -10.90
CA ILE A 109 4.48 -8.25 -10.65
C ILE A 109 3.46 -7.77 -11.69
N ALA A 110 3.60 -6.54 -12.17
CA ALA A 110 2.76 -5.98 -13.24
C ALA A 110 3.10 -6.51 -14.64
N GLY A 111 4.12 -7.39 -14.79
CA GLY A 111 4.50 -7.99 -16.06
C GLY A 111 5.30 -7.08 -17.01
N VAL A 112 5.86 -5.98 -16.48
CA VAL A 112 6.70 -5.07 -17.27
C VAL A 112 8.00 -5.76 -17.66
N ASP A 113 8.48 -5.59 -18.90
CA ASP A 113 9.72 -6.18 -19.38
C ASP A 113 10.96 -5.71 -18.58
N LYS A 114 12.02 -6.53 -18.59
CA LYS A 114 13.21 -6.31 -17.77
C LYS A 114 13.91 -4.97 -18.07
N GLN A 115 14.03 -4.58 -19.34
CA GLN A 115 14.74 -3.37 -19.74
C GLN A 115 14.01 -2.13 -19.22
N THR A 116 12.69 -2.06 -19.45
CA THR A 116 11.83 -0.99 -18.95
C THR A 116 11.84 -0.89 -17.43
N ARG A 117 11.78 -2.04 -16.71
CA ARG A 117 11.86 -2.06 -15.23
C ARG A 117 13.16 -1.45 -14.73
N GLN A 118 14.29 -1.87 -15.31
CA GLN A 118 15.61 -1.37 -14.91
C GLN A 118 15.74 0.13 -15.14
N GLN A 119 15.27 0.63 -16.27
CA GLN A 119 15.29 2.06 -16.58
C GLN A 119 14.42 2.86 -15.60
N LYS A 120 13.19 2.42 -15.35
CA LYS A 120 12.28 3.07 -14.39
C LYS A 120 12.85 3.03 -12.97
N ALA A 121 13.39 1.89 -12.54
CA ALA A 121 13.98 1.77 -11.22
C ALA A 121 15.16 2.74 -11.03
N LYS A 122 16.02 2.91 -12.05
CA LYS A 122 17.11 3.88 -12.01
C LYS A 122 16.61 5.32 -11.84
N GLN A 123 15.58 5.72 -12.58
CA GLN A 123 14.97 7.04 -12.47
C GLN A 123 14.36 7.26 -11.07
N LEU A 124 13.68 6.25 -10.52
CA LEU A 124 13.09 6.32 -9.18
C LEU A 124 14.16 6.38 -8.08
N ILE A 125 15.27 5.65 -8.22
CA ILE A 125 16.43 5.71 -7.31
C ILE A 125 17.01 7.12 -7.27
N GLU A 126 17.18 7.75 -8.42
CA GLU A 126 17.66 9.13 -8.52
C GLU A 126 16.65 10.10 -7.89
N LEU A 127 15.37 9.98 -8.21
CA LEU A 127 14.30 10.83 -7.67
C LEU A 127 14.24 10.82 -6.14
N VAL A 128 14.47 9.67 -5.50
CA VAL A 128 14.46 9.56 -4.04
C VAL A 128 15.85 9.77 -3.40
N GLY A 129 16.86 10.20 -4.17
CA GLY A 129 18.20 10.53 -3.68
C GLY A 129 18.96 9.32 -3.14
N LEU A 130 18.91 8.19 -3.86
CA LEU A 130 19.62 6.95 -3.54
C LEU A 130 20.63 6.52 -4.60
N THR A 131 21.03 7.44 -5.49
CA THR A 131 22.08 7.20 -6.50
C THR A 131 23.36 6.66 -5.83
N GLY A 132 23.95 5.61 -6.40
CA GLY A 132 25.10 4.89 -5.84
C GLY A 132 24.75 3.84 -4.78
N ARG A 133 23.45 3.61 -4.50
CA ARG A 133 22.96 2.58 -3.58
C ARG A 133 22.17 1.48 -4.27
N GLU A 134 22.21 1.41 -5.59
CA GLU A 134 21.40 0.47 -6.41
C GLU A 134 21.60 -0.98 -5.99
N ASN A 135 22.85 -1.34 -5.69
CA ASN A 135 23.28 -2.70 -5.34
C ASN A 135 23.28 -2.97 -3.82
N ALA A 136 23.02 -1.95 -2.98
CA ALA A 136 22.97 -2.13 -1.54
C ALA A 136 21.77 -2.97 -1.12
N TYR A 137 21.94 -3.78 -0.08
CA TYR A 137 20.87 -4.54 0.56
C TYR A 137 20.21 -3.73 1.68
N PRO A 138 18.97 -4.05 2.08
CA PRO A 138 18.29 -3.34 3.17
C PRO A 138 19.07 -3.30 4.49
N SER A 139 19.92 -4.30 4.77
CA SER A 139 20.78 -4.33 5.95
C SER A 139 21.82 -3.20 5.98
N GLU A 140 22.22 -2.70 4.81
CA GLU A 140 23.24 -1.68 4.64
C GLU A 140 22.66 -0.25 4.62
N LEU A 141 21.35 -0.11 4.79
CA LEU A 141 20.63 1.16 4.68
C LEU A 141 20.19 1.69 6.05
N SER A 142 20.24 3.01 6.21
CA SER A 142 19.59 3.68 7.34
C SER A 142 18.05 3.55 7.25
N GLY A 143 17.34 3.81 8.36
CA GLY A 143 15.87 3.80 8.39
C GLY A 143 15.24 4.74 7.35
N GLY A 144 15.78 5.95 7.20
CA GLY A 144 15.32 6.92 6.20
C GLY A 144 15.58 6.45 4.76
N GLN A 145 16.70 5.77 4.49
CA GLN A 145 16.98 5.19 3.19
C GLN A 145 16.02 4.04 2.88
N LYS A 146 15.73 3.15 3.84
CA LYS A 146 14.73 2.08 3.70
C LYS A 146 13.34 2.64 3.38
N GLN A 147 12.95 3.73 4.05
CA GLN A 147 11.68 4.41 3.77
C GLN A 147 11.63 4.94 2.34
N ARG A 148 12.70 5.58 1.85
CA ARG A 148 12.78 6.07 0.47
C ARG A 148 12.72 4.94 -0.56
N VAL A 149 13.33 3.79 -0.29
CA VAL A 149 13.15 2.59 -1.14
C VAL A 149 11.70 2.13 -1.15
N GLY A 150 11.02 2.13 0.02
CA GLY A 150 9.60 1.80 0.12
C GLY A 150 8.70 2.75 -0.67
N ILE A 151 9.02 4.05 -0.65
CA ILE A 151 8.32 5.07 -1.44
C ILE A 151 8.53 4.85 -2.94
N ALA A 152 9.78 4.64 -3.37
CA ALA A 152 10.10 4.43 -4.78
C ALA A 152 9.50 3.13 -5.36
N ARG A 153 9.24 2.12 -4.48
CA ARG A 153 8.63 0.85 -4.89
C ARG A 153 7.11 0.95 -5.06
N ALA A 154 6.43 1.83 -4.30
CA ALA A 154 4.97 2.02 -4.33
C ALA A 154 4.50 2.72 -5.60
#